data_d360d31990283c963535ac8c7543d5ac
#
_entry.id   d360d31990283c963535ac8c7543d5ac
#
_cell.length_a   1.000
_cell.length_b   1.000
_cell.length_c   1.000
_cell.angle_alpha   90.00
_cell.angle_beta   90.00
_cell.angle_gamma   90.00
#
_symmetry.space_group_name_H-M   'P 1'
#
loop_
_entity.id
_entity.type
_entity.pdbx_description
1 polymer ?
#
loop_
_entity_poly.entity_id
_entity_poly.type
_entity_poly.pdbx_seq_one_letter_code
_entity_poly.pdbx_strand_id
1 'polypeptide(L)'
;FAAVFSYSLGSKFYDLYTQRAVDLAGYSDNVPTAAADKWSPSNQNAVYQGVGNASEYASSRFVSKRNTLSLASLRIGYAFPKRIASAMRMQALKVSLTCDDLWYSSSVKSPRSLYYPYATSFILSLQATF
;
A
#
# COMPACT_ATOMS: atom_id res chain seq x y z
N PHE A 1 11.86 20.63 8.67
CA PHE A 1 11.02 19.98 7.69
C PHE A 1 11.81 18.89 6.98
N ALA A 2 11.24 17.69 6.90
CA ALA A 2 11.78 16.58 6.13
C ALA A 2 10.63 15.79 5.49
N ALA A 3 10.80 15.37 4.25
CA ALA A 3 9.86 14.50 3.56
C ALA A 3 10.64 13.36 2.90
N VAL A 4 10.13 12.14 3.04
CA VAL A 4 10.73 10.94 2.47
C VAL A 4 9.75 10.34 1.46
N PHE A 5 10.19 10.33 0.20
CA PHE A 5 9.47 9.65 -0.87
C PHE A 5 10.12 8.30 -1.15
N SER A 6 9.30 7.30 -1.39
CA SER A 6 9.74 5.99 -1.85
C SER A 6 9.12 5.70 -3.21
N TYR A 7 9.91 5.18 -4.14
CA TYR A 7 9.43 4.82 -5.46
C TYR A 7 10.03 3.48 -5.93
N SER A 8 9.27 2.80 -6.77
CA SER A 8 9.73 1.60 -7.48
C SER A 8 9.16 1.61 -8.89
N LEU A 9 10.02 1.53 -9.88
CA LEU A 9 9.63 1.59 -11.29
C LEU A 9 10.01 0.29 -12.00
N GLY A 10 9.10 -0.22 -12.85
CA GLY A 10 9.33 -1.40 -13.67
C GLY A 10 9.41 -2.72 -12.90
N SER A 11 9.09 -2.75 -11.61
CA SER A 11 9.10 -3.98 -10.84
C SER A 11 8.02 -4.95 -11.35
N LYS A 12 8.30 -6.24 -11.30
CA LYS A 12 7.31 -7.28 -11.56
C LYS A 12 6.61 -7.63 -10.26
N PHE A 13 5.29 -7.74 -10.33
CA PHE A 13 4.45 -8.08 -9.21
C PHE A 13 3.57 -9.28 -9.59
N TYR A 14 3.55 -10.28 -8.73
CA TYR A 14 2.64 -11.42 -8.87
C TYR A 14 1.34 -11.12 -8.14
N ASP A 15 0.23 -11.04 -8.88
CA ASP A 15 -1.08 -10.70 -8.33
C ASP A 15 -1.76 -11.96 -7.75
N LEU A 16 -1.32 -12.34 -6.56
CA LEU A 16 -1.89 -13.44 -5.81
C LEU A 16 -3.37 -13.21 -5.45
N TYR A 17 -3.76 -11.92 -5.28
CA TYR A 17 -5.15 -11.58 -4.97
C TYR A 17 -6.06 -11.96 -6.14
N THR A 18 -5.72 -11.54 -7.35
CA THR A 18 -6.50 -11.87 -8.55
C THR A 18 -6.47 -13.38 -8.81
N GLN A 19 -5.34 -14.06 -8.62
CA GLN A 19 -5.28 -15.52 -8.77
C GLN A 19 -6.26 -16.20 -7.81
N ARG A 20 -6.25 -15.84 -6.52
CA ARG A 20 -7.15 -16.44 -5.53
C ARG A 20 -8.62 -16.13 -5.82
N ALA A 21 -8.91 -14.89 -6.20
CA ALA A 21 -10.27 -14.46 -6.46
C ALA A 21 -10.86 -15.01 -7.76
N VAL A 22 -10.03 -15.40 -8.72
CA VAL A 22 -10.48 -15.83 -10.05
C VAL A 22 -10.23 -17.31 -10.29
N ASP A 23 -9.00 -17.79 -10.13
CA ASP A 23 -8.63 -19.18 -10.47
C ASP A 23 -8.99 -20.15 -9.34
N LEU A 24 -8.77 -19.77 -8.08
CA LEU A 24 -8.96 -20.64 -6.92
C LEU A 24 -10.35 -20.52 -6.28
N ALA A 25 -11.16 -19.54 -6.71
CA ALA A 25 -12.51 -19.36 -6.18
C ALA A 25 -13.42 -20.54 -6.58
N GLY A 26 -14.11 -21.10 -5.59
CA GLY A 26 -15.11 -22.14 -5.80
C GLY A 26 -16.43 -21.58 -6.37
N TYR A 27 -17.37 -22.47 -6.66
CA TYR A 27 -18.69 -22.10 -7.21
C TYR A 27 -19.53 -21.23 -6.26
N SER A 28 -19.26 -21.30 -4.97
CA SER A 28 -20.03 -20.58 -3.93
C SER A 28 -19.40 -19.28 -3.49
N ASP A 29 -18.22 -18.92 -4.04
CA ASP A 29 -17.50 -17.73 -3.59
C ASP A 29 -17.98 -16.47 -4.30
N ASN A 30 -17.95 -15.36 -3.57
CA ASN A 30 -18.12 -14.05 -4.17
C ASN A 30 -16.86 -13.70 -4.96
N VAL A 31 -17.00 -13.66 -6.27
CA VAL A 31 -15.90 -13.36 -7.19
C VAL A 31 -16.08 -11.98 -7.84
N PRO A 32 -14.98 -11.28 -8.16
CA PRO A 32 -15.06 -10.03 -8.90
C PRO A 32 -15.64 -10.27 -10.30
N THR A 33 -16.27 -9.24 -10.88
CA THR A 33 -16.86 -9.31 -12.24
C THR A 33 -15.86 -9.73 -13.32
N ALA A 34 -14.57 -9.44 -13.14
CA ALA A 34 -13.51 -9.92 -14.03
C ALA A 34 -13.46 -11.47 -14.11
N ALA A 35 -13.91 -12.16 -13.06
CA ALA A 35 -13.98 -13.62 -13.05
C ALA A 35 -15.05 -14.19 -14.00
N ALA A 36 -15.94 -13.36 -14.52
CA ALA A 36 -16.93 -13.78 -15.52
C ALA A 36 -16.28 -14.14 -16.88
N ASP A 37 -15.08 -13.61 -17.17
CA ASP A 37 -14.32 -13.94 -18.40
C ASP A 37 -13.55 -15.25 -18.26
N LYS A 38 -14.25 -16.31 -17.89
CA LYS A 38 -13.71 -17.67 -17.82
C LYS A 38 -13.95 -18.43 -19.10
N TRP A 39 -13.03 -19.31 -19.41
CA TRP A 39 -13.13 -20.19 -20.57
C TRP A 39 -14.38 -21.08 -20.46
N SER A 40 -15.12 -21.14 -21.55
CA SER A 40 -16.24 -22.06 -21.76
C SER A 40 -16.33 -22.42 -23.24
N PRO A 41 -17.08 -23.43 -23.63
CA PRO A 41 -17.29 -23.75 -25.04
C PRO A 41 -17.85 -22.57 -25.87
N SER A 42 -18.59 -21.66 -25.22
CA SER A 42 -19.12 -20.45 -25.82
C SER A 42 -18.19 -19.22 -25.72
N ASN A 43 -17.12 -19.29 -24.92
CA ASN A 43 -16.13 -18.22 -24.74
C ASN A 43 -14.71 -18.80 -24.76
N GLN A 44 -14.24 -19.17 -25.95
CA GLN A 44 -12.95 -19.82 -26.14
C GLN A 44 -11.76 -18.87 -26.03
N ASN A 45 -11.97 -17.56 -26.16
CA ASN A 45 -10.94 -16.51 -26.08
C ASN A 45 -10.83 -15.89 -24.68
N ALA A 46 -11.38 -16.53 -23.65
CA ALA A 46 -11.37 -16.01 -22.29
C ALA A 46 -9.96 -15.86 -21.73
N VAL A 47 -9.80 -14.84 -20.87
CA VAL A 47 -8.52 -14.55 -20.19
C VAL A 47 -8.21 -15.60 -19.12
N TYR A 48 -9.24 -16.13 -18.45
CA TYR A 48 -9.09 -17.06 -17.35
C TYR A 48 -9.53 -18.47 -17.72
N GLN A 49 -8.94 -19.45 -17.05
CA GLN A 49 -9.29 -20.86 -17.29
C GLN A 49 -10.71 -21.19 -16.84
N GLY A 50 -11.24 -22.29 -17.36
CA GLY A 50 -12.59 -22.76 -17.05
C GLY A 50 -12.79 -23.10 -15.57
N VAL A 51 -14.02 -23.05 -15.14
CA VAL A 51 -14.40 -23.44 -13.78
C VAL A 51 -14.10 -24.93 -13.57
N GLY A 52 -13.51 -25.25 -12.42
CA GLY A 52 -13.10 -26.64 -12.09
C GLY A 52 -11.69 -27.01 -12.52
N ASN A 53 -11.02 -26.19 -13.34
CA ASN A 53 -9.63 -26.39 -13.76
C ASN A 53 -8.66 -25.50 -12.98
N ALA A 54 -8.99 -25.17 -11.74
CA ALA A 54 -8.16 -24.33 -10.90
C ALA A 54 -6.74 -24.91 -10.77
N SER A 55 -5.74 -24.10 -11.02
CA SER A 55 -4.34 -24.43 -10.86
C SER A 55 -3.74 -23.68 -9.70
N GLU A 56 -3.19 -24.40 -8.73
CA GLU A 56 -2.44 -23.81 -7.64
C GLU A 56 -1.05 -23.32 -8.07
N TYR A 57 -0.62 -23.68 -9.27
CA TYR A 57 0.70 -23.30 -9.78
C TYR A 57 0.75 -21.84 -10.20
N ALA A 58 1.91 -21.23 -9.96
CA ALA A 58 2.18 -19.87 -10.40
C ALA A 58 2.13 -19.78 -11.93
N SER A 59 1.39 -18.80 -12.45
CA SER A 59 1.24 -18.55 -13.88
C SER A 59 1.70 -17.14 -14.22
N SER A 60 2.37 -16.98 -15.36
CA SER A 60 2.77 -15.66 -15.87
C SER A 60 1.59 -14.72 -16.16
N ARG A 61 0.38 -15.26 -16.29
CA ARG A 61 -0.87 -14.51 -16.45
C ARG A 61 -1.10 -13.48 -15.33
N PHE A 62 -0.69 -13.81 -14.11
CA PHE A 62 -0.83 -12.96 -12.94
C PHE A 62 0.40 -12.09 -12.65
N VAL A 63 1.38 -12.07 -13.56
CA VAL A 63 2.56 -11.21 -13.47
C VAL A 63 2.29 -9.90 -14.17
N SER A 64 2.23 -8.82 -13.40
CA SER A 64 2.03 -7.46 -13.90
C SER A 64 3.24 -6.57 -13.60
N LYS A 65 3.45 -5.54 -14.42
CA LYS A 65 4.39 -4.46 -14.09
C LYS A 65 3.76 -3.55 -13.04
N ARG A 66 4.51 -3.31 -11.96
CA ARG A 66 4.07 -2.44 -10.88
C ARG A 66 5.00 -1.26 -10.73
N ASN A 67 4.47 -0.07 -10.91
CA ASN A 67 5.12 1.18 -10.56
C ASN A 67 4.46 1.71 -9.30
N THR A 68 5.26 2.11 -8.33
CA THR A 68 4.75 2.66 -7.07
C THR A 68 5.45 3.96 -6.74
N LEU A 69 4.70 4.87 -6.15
CA LEU A 69 5.20 6.10 -5.55
C LEU A 69 4.45 6.32 -4.24
N SER A 70 5.18 6.61 -3.18
CA SER A 70 4.59 6.86 -1.87
C SER A 70 5.29 7.99 -1.13
N LEU A 71 4.53 8.73 -0.33
CA LEU A 71 5.07 9.63 0.69
C LEU A 71 5.16 8.83 1.99
N ALA A 72 6.34 8.25 2.19
CA ALA A 72 6.59 7.31 3.28
C ALA A 72 6.61 7.99 4.64
N SER A 73 7.20 9.18 4.74
CA SER A 73 7.22 9.95 5.98
C SER A 73 7.28 11.44 5.71
N LEU A 74 6.55 12.21 6.50
CA LEU A 74 6.60 13.65 6.53
C LEU A 74 6.83 14.11 7.97
N ARG A 75 7.91 14.86 8.20
CA ARG A 75 8.24 15.41 9.49
C ARG A 75 8.28 16.94 9.44
N ILE A 76 7.50 17.57 10.30
CA ILE A 76 7.50 19.01 10.52
C ILE A 76 7.93 19.24 11.97
N GLY A 77 8.93 20.06 12.19
CA GLY A 77 9.41 20.37 13.54
C GLY A 77 9.64 21.86 13.67
N TYR A 78 9.33 22.39 14.86
CA TYR A 78 9.57 23.75 15.23
C TYR A 78 10.34 23.81 16.56
N ALA A 79 11.46 24.50 16.55
CA ALA A 79 12.24 24.79 17.75
C ALA A 79 11.90 26.23 18.20
N PHE A 80 11.39 26.36 19.41
CA PHE A 80 11.02 27.64 19.93
C PHE A 80 12.27 28.52 20.25
N PRO A 81 12.20 29.83 20.00
CA PRO A 81 13.27 30.75 20.37
C PRO A 81 13.58 30.68 21.86
N LYS A 82 14.85 30.91 22.22
CA LYS A 82 15.30 30.90 23.63
C LYS A 82 14.46 31.82 24.55
N ARG A 83 14.00 32.93 24.03
CA ARG A 83 13.14 33.85 24.77
C ARG A 83 11.86 33.20 25.29
N ILE A 84 11.22 32.37 24.48
CA ILE A 84 10.00 31.66 24.86
C ILE A 84 10.33 30.52 25.82
N ALA A 85 11.37 29.72 25.50
CA ALA A 85 11.80 28.61 26.34
C ALA A 85 12.19 29.11 27.76
N SER A 86 12.96 30.22 27.87
CA SER A 86 13.36 30.81 29.16
C SER A 86 12.20 31.35 29.97
N ALA A 87 11.17 31.90 29.31
CA ALA A 87 9.94 32.33 30.02
C ALA A 87 9.22 31.17 30.71
N MET A 88 9.39 29.94 30.16
CA MET A 88 8.86 28.68 30.73
C MET A 88 9.87 27.95 31.63
N ARG A 89 10.99 28.59 31.98
CA ARG A 89 12.11 28.02 32.76
C ARG A 89 12.75 26.79 32.10
N MET A 90 12.77 26.75 30.77
CA MET A 90 13.40 25.69 29.96
C MET A 90 14.59 26.25 29.20
N GLN A 91 15.62 25.43 28.97
CA GLN A 91 16.76 25.77 28.13
C GLN A 91 16.42 25.66 26.63
N ALA A 92 15.60 24.67 26.29
CA ALA A 92 15.12 24.47 24.93
C ALA A 92 13.75 23.81 24.91
N LEU A 93 12.94 24.18 23.91
CA LEU A 93 11.64 23.59 23.66
C LEU A 93 11.50 23.33 22.16
N LYS A 94 11.14 22.12 21.79
CA LYS A 94 10.91 21.70 20.41
C LYS A 94 9.63 20.88 20.31
N VAL A 95 8.84 21.17 19.31
CA VAL A 95 7.64 20.40 18.92
C VAL A 95 7.87 19.80 17.54
N SER A 96 7.52 18.56 17.34
CA SER A 96 7.56 17.94 16.02
C SER A 96 6.35 17.04 15.79
N LEU A 97 5.81 17.10 14.58
CA LEU A 97 4.80 16.22 14.05
C LEU A 97 5.44 15.33 13.00
N THR A 98 5.32 14.03 13.17
CA THR A 98 5.73 13.02 12.18
C THR A 98 4.48 12.31 11.71
N CYS A 99 4.32 12.19 10.41
CA CYS A 99 3.23 11.50 9.77
C CYS A 99 3.84 10.42 8.87
N ASP A 100 3.44 9.18 9.03
CA ASP A 100 3.96 8.07 8.24
C ASP A 100 2.86 7.49 7.36
N ASP A 101 3.26 7.02 6.17
CA ASP A 101 2.43 6.40 5.16
C ASP A 101 1.23 7.26 4.72
N LEU A 102 1.49 8.57 4.48
CA LEU A 102 0.45 9.55 4.15
C LEU A 102 -0.20 9.32 2.79
N TRP A 103 0.56 8.86 1.83
CA TRP A 103 0.05 8.73 0.48
C TRP A 103 0.77 7.61 -0.28
N TYR A 104 -0.01 6.87 -1.06
CA TYR A 104 0.47 5.78 -1.90
C TYR A 104 -0.26 5.77 -3.24
N SER A 105 0.49 5.64 -4.31
CA SER A 105 -0.01 5.42 -5.66
C SER A 105 0.64 4.20 -6.29
N SER A 106 -0.15 3.40 -6.99
CA SER A 106 0.34 2.21 -7.69
C SER A 106 -0.35 2.08 -9.04
N SER A 107 0.39 1.60 -10.04
CA SER A 107 -0.18 1.26 -11.35
C SER A 107 -1.05 0.00 -11.31
N VAL A 108 -0.95 -0.80 -10.25
CA VAL A 108 -1.75 -2.02 -10.05
C VAL A 108 -2.80 -1.75 -8.99
N LYS A 109 -4.07 -1.99 -9.31
CA LYS A 109 -5.21 -1.85 -8.40
C LYS A 109 -5.36 -3.09 -7.51
N SER A 110 -4.31 -3.49 -6.83
CA SER A 110 -4.30 -4.59 -5.88
C SER A 110 -4.08 -4.06 -4.47
N PRO A 111 -4.65 -4.67 -3.43
CA PRO A 111 -4.34 -4.31 -2.05
C PRO A 111 -2.83 -4.33 -1.80
N ARG A 112 -2.29 -3.35 -1.06
CA ARG A 112 -0.87 -3.30 -0.70
C ARG A 112 -0.44 -4.52 0.12
N SER A 113 -1.37 -5.06 0.91
CA SER A 113 -1.18 -6.29 1.67
C SER A 113 -2.50 -7.04 1.77
N LEU A 114 -2.43 -8.37 1.74
CA LEU A 114 -3.59 -9.25 1.94
C LEU A 114 -3.86 -9.54 3.42
N TYR A 115 -2.86 -9.37 4.28
CA TYR A 115 -2.94 -9.79 5.67
C TYR A 115 -3.00 -8.64 6.67
N TYR A 116 -2.31 -7.52 6.35
CA TYR A 116 -2.27 -6.35 7.23
C TYR A 116 -2.63 -5.10 6.45
N PRO A 117 -3.69 -4.38 6.86
CA PRO A 117 -4.00 -3.09 6.26
C PRO A 117 -2.89 -2.10 6.63
N TYR A 118 -2.49 -1.28 5.67
CA TYR A 118 -1.63 -0.14 5.95
C TYR A 118 -2.41 0.93 6.68
N ALA A 119 -1.82 1.48 7.72
CA ALA A 119 -2.40 2.55 8.50
C ALA A 119 -1.52 3.79 8.44
N THR A 120 -2.12 4.94 8.19
CA THR A 120 -1.45 6.23 8.36
C THR A 120 -1.29 6.50 9.85
N SER A 121 -0.08 6.84 10.28
CA SER A 121 0.20 7.19 11.67
C SER A 121 0.56 8.66 11.82
N PHE A 122 0.17 9.25 12.95
CA PHE A 122 0.50 10.62 13.34
C PHE A 122 1.12 10.60 14.72
N ILE A 123 2.35 11.11 14.81
CA ILE A 123 3.12 11.13 16.04
C ILE A 123 3.45 12.60 16.38
N LEU A 124 2.88 13.09 17.46
CA LEU A 124 3.25 14.40 18.03
C LEU A 124 4.31 14.20 19.12
N SER A 125 5.44 14.86 18.98
CA SER A 125 6.53 14.79 19.93
C SER A 125 6.82 16.18 20.50
N LEU A 126 6.96 16.25 21.82
CA LEU A 126 7.37 17.43 22.56
C LEU A 126 8.70 17.10 23.26
N GLN A 127 9.71 17.89 23.00
CA GLN A 127 11.02 17.78 23.65
C GLN A 127 11.30 19.06 24.43
N ALA A 128 11.43 18.94 25.74
CA ALA A 128 11.81 20.02 26.64
C ALA A 128 13.14 19.68 27.31
N THR A 129 14.02 20.66 27.39
CA THR A 129 15.30 20.58 28.13
C THR A 129 15.28 21.65 29.21
N PHE A 130 15.58 21.26 30.45
CA PHE A 130 15.60 22.11 31.63
C PHE A 130 17.03 22.47 32.04
#